data_0634d8232890b1126beb010315064a00
#
_entry.id   0634d8232890b1126beb010315064a00
#
_cell.length_a   1.000
_cell.length_b   1.000
_cell.length_c   1.000
_cell.angle_alpha   90.00
_cell.angle_beta   90.00
_cell.angle_gamma   90.00
#
_symmetry.space_group_name_H-M   'P 1'
#
loop_
_entity.id
_entity.type
_entity.pdbx_description
1 polymer ?
#
loop_
_entity_poly.entity_id
_entity_poly.type
_entity_poly.pdbx_seq_one_letter_code
_entity_poly.pdbx_strand_id
1 'polypeptide(L)'
;DDDRPGRLDGSYVAGKFGNWIFSLGQQERWWGSGWEGSLILSNNARPVPTFSIDRAVSEPFETKWLNWIGPWRLTTFVGQMEGSRDDYDHPLFWGMRVSARPLDGLEISLERTAQLCGEGRSCTWDDFWNMFSGNDNAGENVDPEDEPGNQLASWDIRWASPIGDWNYA
;
A
#
# COMPACT_ATOMS: atom_id res chain seq x y z
N ASP A 1 -17.19 -18.30 -20.04
CA ASP A 1 -17.28 -19.46 -19.13
C ASP A 1 -15.98 -19.54 -18.35
N ASP A 2 -15.97 -18.92 -17.18
CA ASP A 2 -14.79 -18.88 -16.31
C ASP A 2 -14.90 -20.06 -15.31
N ASP A 3 -14.58 -21.23 -15.80
CA ASP A 3 -14.59 -22.49 -15.04
C ASP A 3 -13.32 -22.60 -14.19
N ARG A 4 -13.08 -21.61 -13.33
CA ARG A 4 -11.98 -21.68 -12.34
C ARG A 4 -12.49 -22.35 -11.07
N PRO A 5 -12.06 -23.57 -10.79
CA PRO A 5 -12.42 -24.25 -9.55
C PRO A 5 -11.72 -23.57 -8.37
N GLY A 6 -12.49 -22.94 -7.52
CA GLY A 6 -12.05 -22.46 -6.22
C GLY A 6 -11.52 -21.03 -6.22
N ARG A 7 -12.28 -20.12 -5.62
CA ARG A 7 -11.85 -18.75 -5.32
C ARG A 7 -11.18 -18.74 -3.95
N LEU A 8 -9.97 -18.14 -3.90
CA LEU A 8 -9.21 -17.92 -2.65
C LEU A 8 -9.34 -16.48 -2.15
N ASP A 9 -10.31 -15.73 -2.68
CA ASP A 9 -10.56 -14.34 -2.30
C ASP A 9 -10.78 -14.25 -0.76
N GLY A 10 -10.02 -13.41 -0.07
CA GLY A 10 -10.06 -13.29 1.39
C GLY A 10 -9.25 -14.35 2.16
N SER A 11 -8.67 -15.35 1.48
CA SER A 11 -7.87 -16.39 2.14
C SER A 11 -6.43 -15.96 2.30
N TYR A 12 -5.87 -16.22 3.48
CA TYR A 12 -4.45 -15.94 3.75
C TYR A 12 -3.90 -16.84 4.86
N VAL A 13 -2.59 -16.95 4.88
CA VAL A 13 -1.81 -17.54 5.98
C VAL A 13 -0.94 -16.45 6.56
N ALA A 14 -0.89 -16.35 7.89
CA ALA A 14 -0.08 -15.35 8.57
C ALA A 14 0.71 -15.93 9.72
N GLY A 15 1.89 -15.37 9.96
CA GLY A 15 2.75 -15.67 11.10
C GLY A 15 3.25 -14.37 11.74
N LYS A 16 3.39 -14.37 13.06
CA LYS A 16 3.88 -13.23 13.84
C LYS A 16 5.30 -13.51 14.35
N PHE A 17 6.19 -12.55 14.15
CA PHE A 17 7.54 -12.56 14.73
C PHE A 17 7.84 -11.18 15.34
N GLY A 18 8.02 -11.14 16.63
CA GLY A 18 8.14 -9.87 17.36
C GLY A 18 6.92 -8.98 17.17
N ASN A 19 7.13 -7.73 16.76
CA ASN A 19 6.05 -6.78 16.46
C ASN A 19 5.70 -6.73 14.96
N TRP A 20 5.99 -7.81 14.20
CA TRP A 20 5.72 -7.91 12.78
C TRP A 20 4.85 -9.13 12.46
N ILE A 21 3.89 -8.93 11.56
CA ILE A 21 3.07 -9.97 10.98
C ILE A 21 3.48 -10.10 9.51
N PHE A 22 3.77 -11.31 9.11
CA PHE A 22 4.03 -11.68 7.73
C PHE A 22 2.86 -12.50 7.24
N SER A 23 2.30 -12.15 6.10
CA SER A 23 1.16 -12.87 5.54
C SER A 23 1.32 -13.11 4.05
N LEU A 24 0.74 -14.21 3.58
CA LEU A 24 0.66 -14.60 2.18
C LEU A 24 -0.79 -14.95 1.85
N GLY A 25 -1.37 -14.29 0.85
CA GLY A 25 -2.76 -14.57 0.43
C GLY A 25 -3.42 -13.41 -0.29
N GLN A 26 -4.72 -13.57 -0.52
CA GLN A 26 -5.55 -12.61 -1.24
C GLN A 26 -6.38 -11.79 -0.24
N GLN A 27 -5.77 -10.76 0.32
CA GLN A 27 -6.40 -9.91 1.33
C GLN A 27 -6.97 -8.65 0.69
N GLU A 28 -8.21 -8.33 1.03
CA GLU A 28 -8.81 -7.03 0.69
C GLU A 28 -8.13 -5.91 1.49
N ARG A 29 -7.95 -4.75 0.84
CA ARG A 29 -7.36 -3.57 1.47
C ARG A 29 -8.18 -2.35 1.14
N TRP A 30 -8.49 -1.58 2.19
CA TRP A 30 -9.13 -0.28 2.06
C TRP A 30 -8.18 0.78 2.60
N TRP A 31 -7.67 1.62 1.72
CA TRP A 31 -6.74 2.69 2.10
C TRP A 31 -7.34 4.06 1.80
N GLY A 32 -7.53 4.83 2.87
CA GLY A 32 -8.17 6.12 2.91
C GLY A 32 -9.11 6.22 4.09
N SER A 33 -9.35 7.43 4.57
CA SER A 33 -10.22 7.73 5.70
C SER A 33 -11.70 7.77 5.35
N GLY A 34 -12.04 7.82 4.07
CA GLY A 34 -13.41 7.90 3.58
C GLY A 34 -14.22 6.61 3.79
N TRP A 35 -15.50 6.76 4.14
CA TRP A 35 -16.41 5.63 4.36
C TRP A 35 -16.99 5.08 3.05
N GLU A 36 -17.23 5.96 2.07
CA GLU A 36 -17.88 5.62 0.80
C GLU A 36 -16.87 5.46 -0.36
N GLY A 37 -15.67 5.98 -0.20
CA GLY A 37 -14.61 5.93 -1.20
C GLY A 37 -13.23 5.84 -0.56
N SER A 38 -12.40 4.96 -1.09
CA SER A 38 -10.99 4.91 -0.75
C SER A 38 -10.18 5.84 -1.66
N LEU A 39 -9.03 6.32 -1.17
CA LEU A 39 -8.16 7.19 -1.97
C LEU A 39 -7.33 6.40 -2.98
N ILE A 40 -6.78 5.25 -2.58
CA ILE A 40 -5.87 4.47 -3.42
C ILE A 40 -6.37 3.04 -3.62
N LEU A 41 -6.67 2.33 -2.54
CA LEU A 41 -7.11 0.94 -2.60
C LEU A 41 -8.52 0.78 -2.06
N SER A 42 -9.35 0.12 -2.84
CA SER A 42 -10.71 -0.25 -2.47
C SER A 42 -10.90 -1.77 -2.57
N ASN A 43 -11.96 -2.25 -2.00
CA ASN A 43 -12.41 -3.64 -2.12
C ASN A 43 -13.31 -3.89 -3.34
N ASN A 44 -13.40 -2.94 -4.28
CA ASN A 44 -14.19 -3.10 -5.52
C ASN A 44 -13.51 -4.02 -6.53
N ALA A 45 -12.17 -4.05 -6.53
CA ALA A 45 -11.40 -4.98 -7.35
C ALA A 45 -11.09 -6.26 -6.56
N ARG A 46 -10.90 -7.36 -7.30
CA ARG A 46 -10.49 -8.62 -6.67
C ARG A 46 -9.13 -8.48 -6.01
N PRO A 47 -8.96 -9.06 -4.81
CA PRO A 47 -7.68 -9.00 -4.13
C PRO A 47 -6.62 -9.81 -4.89
N VAL A 48 -5.47 -9.19 -5.10
CA VAL A 48 -4.30 -9.80 -5.73
C VAL A 48 -3.59 -10.69 -4.71
N PRO A 49 -3.07 -11.88 -5.10
CA PRO A 49 -2.19 -12.65 -4.25
C PRO A 49 -0.96 -11.83 -3.86
N THR A 50 -0.77 -11.61 -2.57
CA THR A 50 0.30 -10.74 -2.05
C THR A 50 1.04 -11.38 -0.91
N PHE A 51 2.34 -11.12 -0.82
CA PHE A 51 3.10 -11.20 0.42
C PHE A 51 3.05 -9.84 1.12
N SER A 52 2.73 -9.83 2.40
CA SER A 52 2.56 -8.60 3.18
C SER A 52 3.35 -8.63 4.47
N ILE A 53 3.78 -7.45 4.89
CA ILE A 53 4.42 -7.20 6.17
C ILE A 53 3.64 -6.08 6.87
N ASP A 54 3.15 -6.38 8.05
CA ASP A 54 2.35 -5.47 8.86
C ASP A 54 2.95 -5.30 10.26
N ARG A 55 2.93 -4.09 10.79
CA ARG A 55 3.25 -3.87 12.19
C ARG A 55 2.07 -4.29 13.07
N ALA A 56 2.31 -5.26 13.98
CA ALA A 56 1.26 -5.90 14.76
C ALA A 56 0.63 -4.97 15.79
N VAL A 57 1.45 -4.22 16.52
CA VAL A 57 1.03 -3.31 17.60
C VAL A 57 1.54 -1.91 17.28
N SER A 58 0.65 -0.94 17.42
CA SER A 58 0.99 0.48 17.26
C SER A 58 1.57 1.00 18.57
N GLU A 59 2.87 1.27 18.58
CA GLU A 59 3.61 1.82 19.71
C GLU A 59 4.45 3.00 19.21
N PRO A 60 4.68 4.04 20.04
CA PRO A 60 5.60 5.11 19.68
C PRO A 60 7.04 4.59 19.57
N PHE A 61 7.88 5.38 18.93
CA PHE A 61 9.31 5.10 18.93
C PHE A 61 9.90 5.29 20.34
N GLU A 62 10.80 4.41 20.75
CA GLU A 62 11.55 4.55 22.01
C GLU A 62 12.55 5.73 21.95
N THR A 63 12.96 6.09 20.75
CA THR A 63 13.88 7.20 20.48
C THR A 63 13.21 8.54 20.76
N LYS A 64 13.75 9.33 21.70
CA LYS A 64 13.14 10.57 22.20
C LYS A 64 12.81 11.59 21.10
N TRP A 65 13.62 11.70 20.06
CA TRP A 65 13.41 12.65 18.97
C TRP A 65 12.35 12.18 17.93
N LEU A 66 11.92 10.91 17.96
CA LEU A 66 10.83 10.37 17.14
C LEU A 66 9.56 10.08 17.95
N ASN A 67 9.62 10.14 19.28
CA ASN A 67 8.48 9.80 20.15
C ASN A 67 7.26 10.70 19.90
N TRP A 68 7.47 11.94 19.44
CA TRP A 68 6.41 12.88 19.07
C TRP A 68 5.51 12.41 17.93
N ILE A 69 5.97 11.46 17.11
CA ILE A 69 5.16 10.83 16.04
C ILE A 69 3.99 10.04 16.64
N GLY A 70 4.13 9.64 17.91
CA GLY A 70 3.13 8.84 18.61
C GLY A 70 3.08 7.38 18.13
N PRO A 71 2.04 6.63 18.48
CA PRO A 71 1.84 5.28 17.99
C PRO A 71 1.72 5.25 16.46
N TRP A 72 2.49 4.38 15.82
CA TRP A 72 2.53 4.28 14.37
C TRP A 72 2.33 2.86 13.86
N ARG A 73 1.88 2.75 12.62
CA ARG A 73 1.70 1.49 11.90
C ARG A 73 2.37 1.56 10.54
N LEU A 74 2.81 0.40 10.09
CA LEU A 74 3.27 0.18 8.72
C LEU A 74 2.55 -1.05 8.18
N THR A 75 2.05 -0.92 6.97
CA THR A 75 1.62 -2.03 6.12
C THR A 75 2.34 -1.89 4.80
N THR A 76 3.00 -2.94 4.33
CA THR A 76 3.54 -3.01 2.97
C THR A 76 3.27 -4.38 2.38
N PHE A 77 3.10 -4.42 1.07
CA PHE A 77 2.87 -5.67 0.36
C PHE A 77 3.47 -5.63 -1.04
N VAL A 78 3.73 -6.80 -1.57
CA VAL A 78 4.04 -7.03 -2.97
C VAL A 78 3.25 -8.23 -3.47
N GLY A 79 2.71 -8.14 -4.67
CA GLY A 79 1.97 -9.22 -5.32
C GLY A 79 2.11 -9.14 -6.82
N GLN A 80 1.59 -10.14 -7.51
CA GLN A 80 1.59 -10.20 -8.96
C GLN A 80 0.14 -10.08 -9.46
N MET A 81 -0.09 -9.12 -10.35
CA MET A 81 -1.39 -8.93 -11.00
C MET A 81 -1.62 -9.98 -12.08
N GLU A 82 -2.89 -10.19 -12.45
CA GLU A 82 -3.26 -11.13 -13.52
C GLU A 82 -2.74 -10.67 -14.89
N GLY A 83 -2.42 -11.65 -15.76
CA GLY A 83 -1.68 -11.46 -17.00
C GLY A 83 -2.49 -11.11 -18.24
N SER A 84 -3.75 -10.75 -18.15
CA SER A 84 -4.55 -10.41 -19.34
C SER A 84 -4.82 -8.92 -19.46
N ARG A 85 -3.77 -8.11 -19.46
CA ARG A 85 -3.87 -6.65 -19.61
C ARG A 85 -3.36 -6.24 -20.99
N ASP A 86 -3.99 -5.24 -21.58
CA ASP A 86 -3.60 -4.71 -22.89
C ASP A 86 -2.24 -3.98 -22.89
N ASP A 87 -1.75 -3.60 -21.67
CA ASP A 87 -0.53 -2.81 -21.52
C ASP A 87 0.69 -3.71 -21.26
N TYR A 88 0.70 -4.41 -20.12
CA TYR A 88 1.81 -5.25 -19.66
C TYR A 88 1.26 -6.45 -18.90
N ASP A 89 1.71 -7.64 -19.30
CA ASP A 89 1.31 -8.86 -18.65
C ASP A 89 2.05 -9.08 -17.31
N HIS A 90 1.33 -9.54 -16.32
CA HIS A 90 1.85 -9.93 -15.00
C HIS A 90 2.69 -8.85 -14.27
N PRO A 91 2.30 -7.57 -14.22
CA PRO A 91 3.06 -6.59 -13.47
C PRO A 91 3.06 -6.90 -11.99
N LEU A 92 4.14 -6.54 -11.31
CA LEU A 92 4.19 -6.54 -9.86
C LEU A 92 3.37 -5.35 -9.32
N PHE A 93 2.62 -5.61 -8.28
CA PHE A 93 1.86 -4.59 -7.56
C PHE A 93 2.42 -4.45 -6.15
N TRP A 94 3.00 -3.30 -5.88
CA TRP A 94 3.53 -2.94 -4.59
C TRP A 94 2.68 -1.86 -3.94
N GLY A 95 2.57 -1.92 -2.61
CA GLY A 95 1.93 -0.87 -1.84
C GLY A 95 2.52 -0.72 -0.46
N MET A 96 2.51 0.52 0.05
CA MET A 96 2.95 0.87 1.38
C MET A 96 2.02 1.92 1.98
N ARG A 97 1.62 1.69 3.23
CA ARG A 97 0.89 2.65 4.06
C ARG A 97 1.61 2.81 5.39
N VAL A 98 1.86 4.05 5.76
CA VAL A 98 2.35 4.43 7.09
C VAL A 98 1.31 5.32 7.72
N SER A 99 0.85 4.99 8.92
CA SER A 99 -0.03 5.86 9.71
C SER A 99 0.56 6.14 11.08
N ALA A 100 0.29 7.32 11.63
CA ALA A 100 0.78 7.76 12.91
C ALA A 100 -0.28 8.58 13.66
N ARG A 101 -0.21 8.54 14.98
CA ARG A 101 -1.11 9.30 15.87
C ARG A 101 -0.30 10.22 16.77
N PRO A 102 0.11 11.40 16.26
CA PRO A 102 0.93 12.34 17.03
C PRO A 102 0.18 12.97 18.20
N LEU A 103 -1.15 13.02 18.14
CA LEU A 103 -2.03 13.55 19.17
C LEU A 103 -3.24 12.63 19.35
N ASP A 104 -3.87 12.70 20.53
CA ASP A 104 -5.11 11.99 20.78
C ASP A 104 -6.21 12.46 19.78
N GLY A 105 -6.82 11.48 19.14
CA GLY A 105 -7.87 11.73 18.13
C GLY A 105 -7.36 12.14 16.75
N LEU A 106 -6.06 12.41 16.55
CA LEU A 106 -5.49 12.76 15.27
C LEU A 106 -4.72 11.57 14.68
N GLU A 107 -5.12 11.10 13.52
CA GLU A 107 -4.39 10.11 12.73
C GLU A 107 -4.01 10.73 11.38
N ILE A 108 -2.75 10.56 11.00
CA ILE A 108 -2.21 11.00 9.71
C ILE A 108 -1.68 9.75 9.01
N SER A 109 -2.04 9.57 7.74
CA SER A 109 -1.55 8.45 6.93
C SER A 109 -0.91 8.95 5.65
N LEU A 110 0.12 8.23 5.23
CA LEU A 110 0.78 8.37 3.94
C LEU A 110 0.69 7.03 3.23
N GLU A 111 0.29 7.05 1.98
CA GLU A 111 0.01 5.87 1.19
C GLU A 111 0.66 5.98 -0.18
N ARG A 112 1.22 4.90 -0.65
CA ARG A 112 1.76 4.81 -1.99
C ARG A 112 1.53 3.42 -2.56
N THR A 113 1.18 3.37 -3.84
CA THR A 113 1.12 2.13 -4.62
C THR A 113 1.85 2.32 -5.94
N ALA A 114 2.41 1.24 -6.45
CA ALA A 114 3.07 1.22 -7.74
C ALA A 114 2.85 -0.11 -8.45
N GLN A 115 2.70 -0.04 -9.76
CA GLN A 115 2.78 -1.18 -10.66
C GLN A 115 4.15 -1.15 -11.31
N LEU A 116 4.89 -2.22 -11.18
CA LEU A 116 6.29 -2.33 -11.58
C LEU A 116 6.48 -3.57 -12.41
N CYS A 117 7.54 -3.60 -13.19
CA CYS A 117 7.87 -4.77 -13.96
C CYS A 117 6.73 -5.17 -14.93
N GLY A 118 6.73 -6.38 -15.38
CA GLY A 118 5.80 -6.93 -16.36
C GLY A 118 6.54 -7.37 -17.61
N GLU A 119 5.88 -8.11 -18.47
CA GLU A 119 6.51 -8.57 -19.72
C GLU A 119 6.82 -7.36 -20.61
N GLY A 120 8.11 -7.19 -20.95
CA GLY A 120 8.58 -6.09 -21.78
C GLY A 120 9.08 -4.84 -21.02
N ARG A 121 9.03 -4.83 -19.69
CA ARG A 121 9.63 -3.76 -18.86
C ARG A 121 10.84 -4.24 -18.09
N SER A 122 11.81 -3.35 -17.90
CA SER A 122 12.93 -3.63 -17.01
C SER A 122 12.45 -3.83 -15.57
N CYS A 123 13.10 -4.73 -14.84
CA CYS A 123 12.74 -5.05 -13.47
C CYS A 123 14.03 -5.21 -12.65
N THR A 124 14.68 -4.11 -12.39
CA THR A 124 15.93 -4.04 -11.64
C THR A 124 15.73 -3.45 -10.26
N TRP A 125 16.71 -3.61 -9.38
CA TRP A 125 16.72 -2.94 -8.08
C TRP A 125 16.81 -1.41 -8.21
N ASP A 126 17.44 -0.92 -9.27
CA ASP A 126 17.56 0.51 -9.54
C ASP A 126 16.19 1.09 -9.92
N ASP A 127 15.38 0.37 -10.72
CA ASP A 127 14.02 0.76 -11.06
C ASP A 127 13.15 0.86 -9.81
N PHE A 128 13.22 -0.14 -8.93
CA PHE A 128 12.52 -0.12 -7.65
C PHE A 128 12.97 1.06 -6.77
N TRP A 129 14.28 1.32 -6.70
CA TRP A 129 14.81 2.41 -5.88
C TRP A 129 14.47 3.79 -6.45
N ASN A 130 14.54 3.95 -7.76
CA ASN A 130 14.14 5.17 -8.44
C ASN A 130 12.65 5.46 -8.22
N MET A 131 11.80 4.44 -8.37
CA MET A 131 10.39 4.53 -8.03
C MET A 131 10.19 4.93 -6.57
N PHE A 132 10.84 4.24 -5.63
CA PHE A 132 10.68 4.50 -4.20
C PHE A 132 11.14 5.90 -3.81
N SER A 133 12.22 6.41 -4.39
CA SER A 133 12.76 7.75 -4.13
C SER A 133 12.04 8.87 -4.90
N GLY A 134 11.16 8.53 -5.86
CA GLY A 134 10.47 9.51 -6.71
C GLY A 134 11.34 10.12 -7.80
N ASN A 135 12.47 9.49 -8.12
CA ASN A 135 13.38 9.94 -9.18
C ASN A 135 12.95 9.51 -10.58
N ASP A 136 11.88 8.78 -10.68
CA ASP A 136 11.30 8.23 -11.91
C ASP A 136 10.37 9.20 -12.67
N ASN A 137 10.04 10.34 -12.06
CA ASN A 137 9.22 11.39 -12.67
C ASN A 137 10.06 12.45 -13.40
N ALA A 138 11.21 12.10 -13.92
CA ALA A 138 12.14 13.03 -14.55
C ALA A 138 11.78 13.31 -16.03
N GLY A 139 10.75 14.14 -16.25
CA GLY A 139 10.65 15.01 -17.44
C GLY A 139 9.99 14.41 -18.69
N GLU A 140 9.62 15.32 -19.62
CA GLU A 140 8.92 15.07 -20.91
C GLU A 140 9.68 14.21 -21.93
N ASN A 141 10.83 13.64 -21.60
CA ASN A 141 11.70 12.93 -22.55
C ASN A 141 12.12 11.52 -22.07
N VAL A 142 11.33 10.89 -21.21
CA VAL A 142 11.56 9.49 -20.83
C VAL A 142 10.91 8.62 -21.91
N ASP A 143 11.69 7.73 -22.51
CA ASP A 143 11.12 6.75 -23.45
C ASP A 143 10.05 5.93 -22.71
N PRO A 144 8.89 5.67 -23.34
CA PRO A 144 7.82 4.86 -22.71
C PRO A 144 8.29 3.46 -22.26
N GLU A 145 9.38 2.94 -22.83
CA GLU A 145 10.01 1.68 -22.44
C GLU A 145 10.78 1.79 -21.11
N ASP A 146 11.19 3.01 -20.73
CA ASP A 146 11.92 3.31 -19.50
C ASP A 146 11.02 3.82 -18.36
N GLU A 147 9.71 3.97 -18.60
CA GLU A 147 8.76 4.33 -17.55
C GLU A 147 8.58 3.19 -16.55
N PRO A 148 8.95 3.36 -15.28
CA PRO A 148 8.94 2.27 -14.28
C PRO A 148 7.55 1.79 -13.88
N GLY A 149 6.47 2.37 -14.38
CA GLY A 149 5.11 1.93 -14.15
C GLY A 149 4.18 3.00 -13.60
N ASN A 150 2.92 2.63 -13.38
CA ASN A 150 1.91 3.52 -12.84
C ASN A 150 2.02 3.63 -11.33
N GLN A 151 2.05 4.85 -10.81
CA GLN A 151 2.18 5.13 -9.39
C GLN A 151 1.07 6.04 -8.90
N LEU A 152 0.62 5.76 -7.69
CA LEU A 152 -0.33 6.60 -6.96
C LEU A 152 0.23 6.87 -5.57
N ALA A 153 0.13 8.13 -5.13
CA ALA A 153 0.45 8.52 -3.76
C ALA A 153 -0.70 9.35 -3.19
N SER A 154 -0.99 9.14 -1.92
CA SER A 154 -1.97 9.93 -1.19
C SER A 154 -1.53 10.17 0.24
N TRP A 155 -2.22 11.10 0.87
CA TRP A 155 -2.19 11.30 2.31
C TRP A 155 -3.61 11.55 2.80
N ASP A 156 -3.89 11.11 4.00
CA ASP A 156 -5.16 11.39 4.65
C ASP A 156 -4.94 11.81 6.10
N ILE A 157 -5.89 12.59 6.60
CA ILE A 157 -5.95 13.01 8.00
C ILE A 157 -7.33 12.66 8.52
N ARG A 158 -7.36 11.96 9.62
CA ARG A 158 -8.57 11.69 10.39
C ARG A 158 -8.46 12.36 11.75
N TRP A 159 -9.43 13.20 12.06
CA TRP A 159 -9.49 13.86 13.36
C TRP A 159 -10.82 13.59 14.06
N ALA A 160 -10.73 12.90 15.19
CA ALA A 160 -11.85 12.75 16.12
C ALA A 160 -11.80 13.95 17.09
N SER A 161 -12.68 14.93 16.88
CA SER A 161 -12.71 16.13 17.73
C SER A 161 -13.03 15.76 19.17
N PRO A 162 -12.25 16.24 20.15
CA PRO A 162 -12.58 16.10 21.56
C PRO A 162 -13.72 17.05 22.00
N ILE A 163 -14.14 17.97 21.12
CA ILE A 163 -15.15 18.99 21.39
C ILE A 163 -16.43 18.63 20.65
N GLY A 164 -17.37 18.01 21.37
CA GLY A 164 -18.65 17.60 20.82
C GLY A 164 -18.61 16.30 20.00
N ASP A 165 -19.77 15.92 19.43
CA ASP A 165 -19.95 14.66 18.68
C ASP A 165 -19.54 14.76 17.20
N TRP A 166 -18.67 15.71 16.83
CA TRP A 166 -18.26 15.96 15.45
C TRP A 166 -16.97 15.22 15.13
N ASN A 167 -17.08 14.19 14.29
CA ASN A 167 -15.93 13.46 13.73
C ASN A 167 -15.80 13.84 12.26
N TYR A 168 -14.62 14.31 11.86
CA TYR A 168 -14.27 14.61 10.46
C TYR A 168 -13.25 13.57 9.96
N ALA A 169 -13.50 13.01 8.80
CA ALA A 169 -12.61 12.13 8.10
C ALA A 169 -12.37 12.63 6.66
#